data_f6d2fd7b8bbe46fcce1986ab68b584d9
#
_entry.id   f6d2fd7b8bbe46fcce1986ab68b584d9
#
_cell.length_a   1.000
_cell.length_b   1.000
_cell.length_c   1.000
_cell.angle_alpha   90.00
_cell.angle_beta   90.00
_cell.angle_gamma   90.00
#
_symmetry.space_group_name_H-M   'P 1'
#
loop_
_entity.id
_entity.type
_entity.pdbx_description
1 polymer ?
#
loop_
_entity_poly.entity_id
_entity_poly.type
_entity_poly.pdbx_seq_one_letter_code
_entity_poly.pdbx_strand_id
1 'polypeptide(L)'
;AGPEKGLSLASLAKQPVFYLALLAYAGALAGSYLNMFLTSCGLDAGLPMTAAAMMTTMALLGNMSSKLFLGKASDVFGAVRTFELSILVSEIGHVLLLLGLPASVMAGALLYGITPPLSSVMAPLFCKLFWKGEDYGTAYSYVTMFGTLLVSPFNTWFGKFYDLTGSYDLTIGVSGLLLVITLALVWAGGRSLRAEKKA
;
A
#
# COMPACT_ATOMS: atom_id res chain seq x y z
N ALA A 1 -4.17 -30.37 -28.86
CA ALA A 1 -3.50 -29.41 -27.99
C ALA A 1 -3.62 -29.94 -26.57
N GLY A 2 -2.49 -30.32 -25.95
CA GLY A 2 -2.46 -30.70 -24.53
C GLY A 2 -2.75 -29.46 -23.68
N PRO A 3 -3.23 -29.62 -22.42
CA PRO A 3 -3.45 -28.48 -21.56
C PRO A 3 -2.11 -27.75 -21.39
N GLU A 4 -2.07 -26.47 -21.80
CA GLU A 4 -0.93 -25.62 -21.52
C GLU A 4 -0.68 -25.67 -20.01
N LYS A 5 0.52 -26.04 -19.60
CA LYS A 5 0.91 -26.09 -18.18
C LYS A 5 0.84 -24.67 -17.66
N GLY A 6 -0.31 -24.30 -17.07
CA GLY A 6 -0.47 -23.00 -16.42
C GLY A 6 0.66 -22.76 -15.40
N LEU A 7 0.93 -21.51 -15.13
CA LEU A 7 1.98 -21.06 -14.23
C LEU A 7 1.84 -21.75 -12.86
N SER A 8 2.84 -22.55 -12.44
CA SER A 8 2.80 -23.24 -11.15
C SER A 8 3.48 -22.42 -10.06
N LEU A 9 3.11 -22.63 -8.79
CA LEU A 9 3.79 -21.99 -7.66
C LEU A 9 5.29 -22.26 -7.67
N ALA A 10 5.70 -23.48 -8.04
CA ALA A 10 7.12 -23.84 -8.11
C ALA A 10 7.89 -23.06 -9.19
N SER A 11 7.21 -22.66 -10.30
CA SER A 11 7.81 -21.82 -11.33
C SER A 11 7.84 -20.36 -10.91
N LEU A 12 6.82 -19.86 -10.21
CA LEU A 12 6.79 -18.52 -9.65
C LEU A 12 7.85 -18.31 -8.57
N ALA A 13 8.01 -19.27 -7.66
CA ALA A 13 9.00 -19.20 -6.59
C ALA A 13 10.46 -19.13 -7.09
N LYS A 14 10.74 -19.47 -8.36
CA LYS A 14 12.04 -19.29 -9.00
C LYS A 14 12.25 -17.88 -9.60
N GLN A 15 11.21 -17.07 -9.67
CA GLN A 15 11.27 -15.74 -10.28
C GLN A 15 11.49 -14.68 -9.19
N PRO A 16 12.60 -13.92 -9.20
CA PRO A 16 12.83 -12.84 -8.23
C PRO A 16 11.71 -11.80 -8.21
N VAL A 17 11.11 -11.52 -9.38
CA VAL A 17 10.01 -10.57 -9.53
C VAL A 17 8.75 -10.98 -8.75
N PHE A 18 8.56 -12.28 -8.49
CA PHE A 18 7.46 -12.77 -7.66
C PHE A 18 7.57 -12.26 -6.22
N TYR A 19 8.76 -12.39 -5.62
CA TYR A 19 8.99 -11.89 -4.26
C TYR A 19 8.91 -10.37 -4.19
N LEU A 20 9.38 -9.69 -5.22
CA LEU A 20 9.29 -8.24 -5.32
C LEU A 20 7.83 -7.77 -5.36
N ALA A 21 6.99 -8.38 -6.21
CA ALA A 21 5.56 -8.07 -6.30
C ALA A 21 4.82 -8.43 -5.01
N LEU A 22 5.16 -9.59 -4.40
CA LEU A 22 4.58 -10.06 -3.14
C LEU A 22 4.89 -9.07 -2.00
N LEU A 23 6.14 -8.68 -1.84
CA LEU A 23 6.56 -7.76 -0.78
C LEU A 23 6.03 -6.34 -1.01
N ALA A 24 5.95 -5.87 -2.27
CA ALA A 24 5.34 -4.59 -2.59
C ALA A 24 3.83 -4.58 -2.27
N TYR A 25 3.11 -5.65 -2.59
CA TYR A 25 1.70 -5.81 -2.20
C TYR A 25 1.56 -5.87 -0.67
N ALA A 26 2.38 -6.69 -0.01
CA ALA A 26 2.36 -6.88 1.44
C ALA A 26 2.60 -5.56 2.19
N GLY A 27 3.62 -4.79 1.80
CA GLY A 27 3.93 -3.51 2.43
C GLY A 27 2.82 -2.47 2.22
N ALA A 28 2.24 -2.39 1.02
CA ALA A 28 1.10 -1.53 0.74
C ALA A 28 -0.15 -1.92 1.55
N LEU A 29 -0.39 -3.23 1.71
CA LEU A 29 -1.52 -3.74 2.51
C LEU A 29 -1.30 -3.47 4.00
N ALA A 30 -0.11 -3.76 4.53
CA ALA A 30 0.22 -3.52 5.95
C ALA A 30 0.12 -2.02 6.29
N GLY A 31 0.63 -1.12 5.42
CA GLY A 31 0.47 0.31 5.58
C GLY A 31 -1.00 0.75 5.64
N SER A 32 -1.89 0.05 4.94
CA SER A 32 -3.33 0.37 4.95
C SER A 32 -4.04 0.01 6.27
N TYR A 33 -3.46 -0.82 7.13
CA TYR A 33 -4.07 -1.19 8.42
C TYR A 33 -4.16 -0.03 9.40
N LEU A 34 -3.34 1.02 9.27
CA LEU A 34 -3.48 2.25 10.06
C LEU A 34 -4.88 2.86 9.93
N ASN A 35 -5.60 2.59 8.83
CA ASN A 35 -6.97 3.07 8.64
C ASN A 35 -7.93 2.70 9.79
N MET A 36 -7.70 1.58 10.45
CA MET A 36 -8.51 1.12 11.60
C MET A 36 -8.29 1.97 12.85
N PHE A 37 -7.19 2.71 12.92
CA PHE A 37 -6.77 3.47 14.10
C PHE A 37 -6.88 4.98 13.91
N LEU A 38 -7.34 5.49 12.74
CA LEU A 38 -7.37 6.92 12.45
C LEU A 38 -8.20 7.74 13.44
N THR A 39 -9.35 7.23 13.86
CA THR A 39 -10.16 7.91 14.90
C THR A 39 -9.39 7.99 16.20
N SER A 40 -8.73 6.90 16.59
CA SER A 40 -7.92 6.86 17.80
C SER A 40 -6.70 7.78 17.71
N CYS A 41 -6.05 7.88 16.56
CA CYS A 41 -4.98 8.85 16.30
C CYS A 41 -5.49 10.30 16.47
N GLY A 42 -6.71 10.59 16.02
CA GLY A 42 -7.32 11.90 16.21
C GLY A 42 -7.60 12.23 17.68
N LEU A 43 -8.05 11.26 18.46
CA LEU A 43 -8.26 11.43 19.90
C LEU A 43 -6.92 11.65 20.63
N ASP A 44 -5.89 10.91 20.25
CA ASP A 44 -4.53 11.05 20.79
C ASP A 44 -3.94 12.45 20.48
N ALA A 45 -4.24 13.00 19.29
CA ALA A 45 -3.91 14.36 18.90
C ALA A 45 -4.77 15.46 19.59
N GLY A 46 -5.66 15.08 20.53
CA GLY A 46 -6.49 16.01 21.27
C GLY A 46 -7.76 16.50 20.54
N LEU A 47 -8.17 15.86 19.44
CA LEU A 47 -9.42 16.20 18.78
C LEU A 47 -10.64 15.73 19.59
N PRO A 48 -11.76 16.49 19.60
CA PRO A 48 -13.01 16.00 20.14
C PRO A 48 -13.50 14.80 19.30
N MET A 49 -14.26 13.89 19.91
CA MET A 49 -14.73 12.62 19.32
C MET A 49 -15.35 12.81 17.93
N THR A 50 -16.16 13.85 17.74
CA THR A 50 -16.79 14.13 16.43
C THR A 50 -15.76 14.45 15.34
N ALA A 51 -14.74 15.27 15.65
CA ALA A 51 -13.68 15.61 14.70
C ALA A 51 -12.75 14.40 14.47
N ALA A 52 -12.40 13.63 15.50
CA ALA A 52 -11.62 12.42 15.37
C ALA A 52 -12.31 11.38 14.47
N ALA A 53 -13.61 11.18 14.61
CA ALA A 53 -14.40 10.31 13.73
C ALA A 53 -14.42 10.80 12.27
N MET A 54 -14.35 12.12 12.03
CA MET A 54 -14.25 12.68 10.68
C MET A 54 -12.94 12.32 9.98
N MET A 55 -11.87 11.99 10.69
CA MET A 55 -10.61 11.55 10.06
C MET A 55 -10.82 10.29 9.21
N THR A 56 -11.60 9.32 9.68
CA THR A 56 -11.96 8.15 8.88
C THR A 56 -12.74 8.55 7.63
N THR A 57 -13.65 9.52 7.74
CA THR A 57 -14.39 10.06 6.57
C THR A 57 -13.43 10.73 5.58
N MET A 58 -12.46 11.53 6.05
CA MET A 58 -11.45 12.14 5.19
C MET A 58 -10.61 11.07 4.47
N ALA A 59 -10.18 10.04 5.18
CA ALA A 59 -9.45 8.93 4.56
C ALA A 59 -10.30 8.17 3.52
N LEU A 60 -11.59 7.97 3.76
CA LEU A 60 -12.51 7.38 2.77
C LEU A 60 -12.68 8.26 1.54
N LEU A 61 -12.78 9.59 1.70
CA LEU A 61 -12.81 10.52 0.58
C LEU A 61 -11.52 10.46 -0.24
N GLY A 62 -10.35 10.44 0.42
CA GLY A 62 -9.06 10.23 -0.22
C GLY A 62 -8.98 8.91 -0.98
N ASN A 63 -9.47 7.82 -0.38
CA ASN A 63 -9.53 6.49 -0.98
C ASN A 63 -10.42 6.47 -2.24
N MET A 64 -11.64 7.00 -2.16
CA MET A 64 -12.56 7.05 -3.29
C MET A 64 -12.01 7.90 -4.43
N SER A 65 -11.54 9.11 -4.11
CA SER A 65 -10.96 10.03 -5.09
C SER A 65 -9.76 9.41 -5.80
N SER A 66 -8.82 8.83 -5.03
CA SER A 66 -7.62 8.23 -5.62
C SER A 66 -7.95 7.05 -6.54
N LYS A 67 -8.90 6.19 -6.21
CA LYS A 67 -9.32 5.08 -7.09
C LYS A 67 -9.81 5.54 -8.45
N LEU A 68 -10.50 6.69 -8.52
CA LEU A 68 -10.98 7.25 -9.77
C LEU A 68 -9.83 7.73 -10.68
N PHE A 69 -8.73 8.22 -10.09
CA PHE A 69 -7.63 8.80 -10.84
C PHE A 69 -6.46 7.85 -11.09
N LEU A 70 -6.21 6.89 -10.19
CA LEU A 70 -5.03 6.01 -10.27
C LEU A 70 -4.99 5.15 -11.53
N GLY A 71 -6.13 4.61 -11.95
CA GLY A 71 -6.20 3.85 -13.21
C GLY A 71 -5.79 4.72 -14.40
N LYS A 72 -6.43 5.89 -14.55
CA LYS A 72 -6.13 6.82 -15.64
C LYS A 72 -4.70 7.40 -15.55
N ALA A 73 -4.22 7.71 -14.35
CA ALA A 73 -2.85 8.14 -14.15
C ALA A 73 -1.85 7.06 -14.55
N SER A 74 -2.15 5.78 -14.25
CA SER A 74 -1.35 4.64 -14.67
C SER A 74 -1.29 4.48 -16.20
N ASP A 75 -2.38 4.78 -16.91
CA ASP A 75 -2.40 4.76 -18.37
C ASP A 75 -1.53 5.88 -18.98
N VAL A 76 -1.50 7.06 -18.35
CA VAL A 76 -0.76 8.23 -18.85
C VAL A 76 0.73 8.21 -18.44
N PHE A 77 1.01 7.95 -17.17
CA PHE A 77 2.38 8.04 -16.61
C PHE A 77 3.08 6.69 -16.50
N GLY A 78 2.33 5.59 -16.68
CA GLY A 78 2.76 4.22 -16.47
C GLY A 78 2.60 3.76 -15.01
N ALA A 79 2.32 2.46 -14.82
CA ALA A 79 1.99 1.88 -13.53
C ALA A 79 3.08 2.09 -12.46
N VAL A 80 4.36 1.93 -12.81
CA VAL A 80 5.47 2.09 -11.85
C VAL A 80 5.53 3.51 -11.31
N ARG A 81 5.53 4.52 -12.17
CA ARG A 81 5.61 5.94 -11.75
C ARG A 81 4.38 6.35 -10.95
N THR A 82 3.20 5.92 -11.38
CA THR A 82 1.96 6.22 -10.66
C THR A 82 1.99 5.59 -9.26
N PHE A 83 2.50 4.37 -9.13
CA PHE A 83 2.65 3.72 -7.83
C PHE A 83 3.63 4.49 -6.93
N GLU A 84 4.82 4.83 -7.44
CA GLU A 84 5.83 5.62 -6.73
C GLU A 84 5.26 6.96 -6.24
N LEU A 85 4.63 7.75 -7.14
CA LEU A 85 4.04 9.04 -6.79
C LEU A 85 2.91 8.90 -5.76
N SER A 86 2.11 7.86 -5.86
CA SER A 86 1.01 7.60 -4.90
C SER A 86 1.54 7.29 -3.51
N ILE A 87 2.65 6.53 -3.40
CA ILE A 87 3.32 6.30 -2.13
C ILE A 87 3.84 7.61 -1.56
N LEU A 88 4.50 8.45 -2.36
CA LEU A 88 5.00 9.75 -1.90
C LEU A 88 3.89 10.67 -1.36
N VAL A 89 2.74 10.70 -2.03
CA VAL A 89 1.57 11.46 -1.53
C VAL A 89 1.06 10.87 -0.21
N SER A 90 1.02 9.54 -0.08
CA SER A 90 0.66 8.87 1.17
C SER A 90 1.64 9.19 2.29
N GLU A 91 2.96 9.25 2.00
CA GLU A 91 3.98 9.61 2.99
C GLU A 91 3.83 11.04 3.51
N ILE A 92 3.44 11.99 2.66
CA ILE A 92 3.08 13.33 3.13
C ILE A 92 1.92 13.23 4.13
N GLY A 93 0.93 12.35 3.87
CA GLY A 93 -0.15 12.06 4.80
C GLY A 93 0.36 11.55 6.16
N HIS A 94 1.28 10.58 6.17
CA HIS A 94 1.88 10.05 7.41
C HIS A 94 2.64 11.13 8.19
N VAL A 95 3.43 11.96 7.51
CA VAL A 95 4.14 13.09 8.15
C VAL A 95 3.15 14.06 8.78
N LEU A 96 2.06 14.40 8.09
CA LEU A 96 1.03 15.29 8.63
C LEU A 96 0.29 14.69 9.83
N LEU A 97 0.08 13.36 9.85
CA LEU A 97 -0.47 12.67 11.02
C LEU A 97 0.49 12.74 12.21
N LEU A 98 1.79 12.53 12.00
CA LEU A 98 2.82 12.61 13.04
C LEU A 98 3.00 14.02 13.64
N LEU A 99 2.64 15.08 12.90
CA LEU A 99 2.70 16.44 13.45
C LEU A 99 1.71 16.67 14.60
N GLY A 100 0.65 15.85 14.70
CA GLY A 100 -0.29 15.85 15.84
C GLY A 100 -1.13 17.13 15.98
N LEU A 101 -1.05 18.09 15.06
CA LEU A 101 -1.87 19.31 15.11
C LEU A 101 -3.27 19.05 14.53
N PRO A 102 -4.35 19.61 15.11
CA PRO A 102 -5.72 19.33 14.65
C PRO A 102 -5.94 19.51 13.15
N ALA A 103 -5.39 20.56 12.55
CA ALA A 103 -5.50 20.80 11.11
C ALA A 103 -4.62 19.83 10.29
N SER A 104 -3.42 19.49 10.77
CA SER A 104 -2.50 18.61 10.06
C SER A 104 -3.02 17.17 10.05
N VAL A 105 -3.58 16.66 11.15
CA VAL A 105 -4.09 15.29 11.20
C VAL A 105 -5.32 15.10 10.29
N MET A 106 -6.15 16.10 10.12
CA MET A 106 -7.29 16.06 9.18
C MET A 106 -6.81 16.00 7.71
N ALA A 107 -5.87 16.88 7.34
CA ALA A 107 -5.25 16.87 6.02
C ALA A 107 -4.45 15.58 5.80
N GLY A 108 -3.74 15.12 6.83
CA GLY A 108 -3.00 13.86 6.83
C GLY A 108 -3.90 12.66 6.55
N ALA A 109 -5.06 12.58 7.21
CA ALA A 109 -6.03 11.51 6.99
C ALA A 109 -6.55 11.49 5.54
N LEU A 110 -6.82 12.66 4.94
CA LEU A 110 -7.24 12.76 3.54
C LEU A 110 -6.16 12.22 2.59
N LEU A 111 -4.90 12.64 2.75
CA LEU A 111 -3.79 12.20 1.90
C LEU A 111 -3.42 10.73 2.18
N TYR A 112 -3.45 10.29 3.43
CA TYR A 112 -3.30 8.88 3.79
C TYR A 112 -4.33 7.99 3.08
N GLY A 113 -5.52 8.51 2.80
CA GLY A 113 -6.58 7.80 2.09
C GLY A 113 -6.17 7.19 0.74
N ILE A 114 -5.04 7.61 0.14
CA ILE A 114 -4.48 6.97 -1.06
C ILE A 114 -3.80 5.60 -0.75
N THR A 115 -3.49 5.30 0.52
CA THR A 115 -2.77 4.08 0.91
C THR A 115 -3.54 2.79 0.61
N PRO A 116 -4.82 2.61 0.98
CA PRO A 116 -5.56 1.38 0.63
C PRO A 116 -5.62 1.08 -0.87
N PRO A 117 -5.79 2.05 -1.78
CA PRO A 117 -5.65 1.86 -3.23
C PRO A 117 -4.29 1.34 -3.71
N LEU A 118 -3.20 1.53 -2.95
CA LEU A 118 -1.89 0.99 -3.35
C LEU A 118 -1.92 -0.54 -3.45
N SER A 119 -2.55 -1.23 -2.52
CA SER A 119 -2.71 -2.69 -2.58
C SER A 119 -3.82 -3.14 -3.52
N SER A 120 -4.96 -2.42 -3.57
CA SER A 120 -6.14 -2.87 -4.32
C SER A 120 -6.18 -2.43 -5.79
N VAL A 121 -5.46 -1.39 -6.19
CA VAL A 121 -5.41 -0.87 -7.56
C VAL A 121 -3.99 -0.94 -8.13
N MET A 122 -3.01 -0.40 -7.41
CA MET A 122 -1.65 -0.27 -7.97
C MET A 122 -0.89 -1.60 -7.98
N ALA A 123 -1.02 -2.43 -6.95
CA ALA A 123 -0.35 -3.73 -6.92
C ALA A 123 -0.81 -4.67 -8.04
N PRO A 124 -2.11 -4.84 -8.35
CA PRO A 124 -2.53 -5.60 -9.53
C PRO A 124 -2.01 -5.01 -10.84
N LEU A 125 -2.00 -3.68 -11.01
CA LEU A 125 -1.43 -3.05 -12.20
C LEU A 125 0.09 -3.28 -12.31
N PHE A 126 0.79 -3.27 -11.19
CA PHE A 126 2.21 -3.60 -11.11
C PHE A 126 2.48 -5.06 -11.48
N CYS A 127 1.68 -6.01 -10.98
CA CYS A 127 1.79 -7.43 -11.34
C CYS A 127 1.58 -7.67 -12.85
N LYS A 128 0.68 -6.93 -13.49
CA LYS A 128 0.44 -7.01 -14.96
C LYS A 128 1.67 -6.65 -15.82
N LEU A 129 2.65 -5.98 -15.24
CA LEU A 129 3.90 -5.65 -15.96
C LEU A 129 4.78 -6.89 -16.15
N PHE A 130 4.70 -7.86 -15.25
CA PHE A 130 5.52 -9.07 -15.24
C PHE A 130 4.79 -10.29 -15.78
N TRP A 131 3.49 -10.41 -15.53
CA TRP A 131 2.67 -11.55 -15.96
C TRP A 131 1.50 -11.06 -16.82
N LYS A 132 1.25 -11.75 -17.94
CA LYS A 132 0.21 -11.40 -18.90
C LYS A 132 -0.72 -12.57 -19.13
N GLY A 133 -1.91 -12.29 -19.70
CA GLY A 133 -2.88 -13.33 -20.06
C GLY A 133 -3.32 -14.16 -18.84
N GLU A 134 -3.36 -15.47 -19.00
CA GLU A 134 -3.80 -16.42 -17.96
C GLU A 134 -2.83 -16.50 -16.79
N ASP A 135 -1.53 -16.30 -17.05
CA ASP A 135 -0.48 -16.32 -16.02
C ASP A 135 -0.66 -15.21 -14.97
N TYR A 136 -1.20 -14.05 -15.37
CA TYR A 136 -1.45 -12.94 -14.46
C TYR A 136 -2.41 -13.31 -13.32
N GLY A 137 -3.52 -13.96 -13.65
CA GLY A 137 -4.53 -14.36 -12.64
C GLY A 137 -3.93 -15.28 -11.58
N THR A 138 -3.18 -16.29 -12.03
CA THR A 138 -2.51 -17.24 -11.13
C THR A 138 -1.42 -16.56 -10.29
N ALA A 139 -0.54 -15.77 -10.90
CA ALA A 139 0.53 -15.08 -10.18
C ALA A 139 -0.02 -14.10 -9.14
N TYR A 140 -1.03 -13.29 -9.52
CA TYR A 140 -1.63 -12.31 -8.60
C TYR A 140 -2.38 -12.99 -7.44
N SER A 141 -3.03 -14.13 -7.68
CA SER A 141 -3.68 -14.91 -6.61
C SER A 141 -2.66 -15.39 -5.57
N TYR A 142 -1.50 -15.88 -5.98
CA TYR A 142 -0.43 -16.26 -5.05
C TYR A 142 0.19 -15.05 -4.34
N VAL A 143 0.41 -13.93 -5.06
CA VAL A 143 0.90 -12.68 -4.46
C VAL A 143 -0.04 -12.21 -3.36
N THR A 144 -1.35 -12.18 -3.61
CA THR A 144 -2.33 -11.72 -2.62
C THR A 144 -2.47 -12.70 -1.47
N MET A 145 -2.51 -14.00 -1.73
CA MET A 145 -2.62 -15.03 -0.70
C MET A 145 -1.44 -14.96 0.28
N PHE A 146 -0.22 -15.07 -0.23
CA PHE A 146 0.97 -15.07 0.63
C PHE A 146 1.25 -13.70 1.23
N GLY A 147 1.03 -12.63 0.49
CA GLY A 147 1.18 -11.27 1.00
C GLY A 147 0.23 -10.97 2.15
N THR A 148 -1.04 -11.36 2.05
CA THR A 148 -2.02 -11.18 3.13
C THR A 148 -1.65 -12.03 4.37
N LEU A 149 -1.23 -13.29 4.17
CA LEU A 149 -0.76 -14.12 5.28
C LEU A 149 0.46 -13.51 5.99
N LEU A 150 1.41 -12.98 5.22
CA LEU A 150 2.62 -12.35 5.74
C LEU A 150 2.32 -11.13 6.64
N VAL A 151 1.32 -10.33 6.26
CA VAL A 151 1.03 -9.07 6.96
C VAL A 151 -0.11 -9.17 7.96
N SER A 152 -0.82 -10.28 8.04
CA SER A 152 -1.93 -10.47 8.97
C SER A 152 -1.58 -10.14 10.44
N PRO A 153 -0.37 -10.41 10.96
CA PRO A 153 0.00 -10.05 12.33
C PRO A 153 0.08 -8.53 12.57
N PHE A 154 0.35 -7.73 11.54
CA PHE A 154 0.51 -6.27 11.70
C PHE A 154 -0.76 -5.60 12.21
N ASN A 155 -1.93 -6.11 11.86
CA ASN A 155 -3.19 -5.57 12.37
C ASN A 155 -3.26 -5.63 13.90
N THR A 156 -2.81 -6.75 14.50
CA THR A 156 -2.73 -6.90 15.95
C THR A 156 -1.59 -6.09 16.55
N TRP A 157 -0.43 -6.04 15.89
CA TRP A 157 0.75 -5.33 16.38
C TRP A 157 0.53 -3.82 16.42
N PHE A 158 -0.19 -3.24 15.46
CA PHE A 158 -0.51 -1.82 15.46
C PHE A 158 -1.30 -1.39 16.72
N GLY A 159 -2.24 -2.22 17.19
CA GLY A 159 -2.88 -1.98 18.48
C GLY A 159 -1.92 -2.12 19.66
N LYS A 160 -1.05 -3.15 19.66
CA LYS A 160 -0.06 -3.37 20.73
C LYS A 160 0.97 -2.25 20.83
N PHE A 161 1.30 -1.56 19.73
CA PHE A 161 2.24 -0.43 19.80
C PHE A 161 1.68 0.68 20.68
N TYR A 162 0.38 0.93 20.63
CA TYR A 162 -0.26 1.87 21.54
C TYR A 162 -0.18 1.40 23.01
N ASP A 163 -0.43 0.12 23.28
CA ASP A 163 -0.34 -0.44 24.62
C ASP A 163 1.05 -0.29 25.23
N LEU A 164 2.10 -0.29 24.39
CA LEU A 164 3.50 -0.19 24.81
C LEU A 164 3.97 1.27 24.97
N THR A 165 3.49 2.19 24.14
CA THR A 165 4.02 3.56 24.04
C THR A 165 3.08 4.62 24.60
N GLY A 166 1.78 4.33 24.70
CA GLY A 166 0.73 5.28 25.06
C GLY A 166 0.44 6.31 23.97
N SER A 167 0.95 6.12 22.73
CA SER A 167 0.73 6.99 21.57
C SER A 167 0.60 6.16 20.29
N TYR A 168 -0.07 6.72 19.29
CA TYR A 168 -0.14 6.14 17.93
C TYR A 168 1.04 6.53 17.03
N ASP A 169 1.99 7.35 17.48
CA ASP A 169 3.14 7.81 16.68
C ASP A 169 3.96 6.64 16.14
N LEU A 170 4.19 5.60 16.97
CA LEU A 170 4.89 4.40 16.54
C LEU A 170 4.11 3.65 15.44
N THR A 171 2.79 3.55 15.57
CA THR A 171 1.92 2.91 14.58
C THR A 171 1.94 3.66 13.25
N ILE A 172 1.85 4.99 13.30
CA ILE A 172 1.94 5.87 12.12
C ILE A 172 3.34 5.73 11.48
N GLY A 173 4.40 5.79 12.28
CA GLY A 173 5.78 5.68 11.81
C GLY A 173 6.09 4.33 11.16
N VAL A 174 5.64 3.23 11.76
CA VAL A 174 5.82 1.88 11.18
C VAL A 174 5.02 1.72 9.90
N SER A 175 3.79 2.24 9.84
CA SER A 175 2.98 2.26 8.62
C SER A 175 3.70 2.98 7.47
N GLY A 176 4.24 4.17 7.72
CA GLY A 176 5.03 4.92 6.75
C GLY A 176 6.31 4.18 6.34
N LEU A 177 7.07 3.62 7.31
CA LEU A 177 8.28 2.86 7.01
C LEU A 177 8.01 1.68 6.05
N LEU A 178 6.90 0.97 6.24
CA LEU A 178 6.49 -0.12 5.35
C LEU A 178 6.21 0.39 3.92
N LEU A 179 5.66 1.59 3.77
CA LEU A 179 5.45 2.20 2.46
C LEU A 179 6.76 2.70 1.82
N VAL A 180 7.71 3.21 2.61
CA VAL A 180 9.05 3.56 2.11
C VAL A 180 9.77 2.31 1.58
N ILE A 181 9.67 1.17 2.30
CA ILE A 181 10.19 -0.11 1.82
C ILE A 181 9.47 -0.52 0.52
N THR A 182 8.15 -0.37 0.47
CA THR A 182 7.36 -0.65 -0.74
C THR A 182 7.79 0.22 -1.91
N LEU A 183 8.08 1.51 -1.69
CA LEU A 183 8.60 2.42 -2.70
C LEU A 183 9.92 1.91 -3.30
N ALA A 184 10.85 1.48 -2.44
CA ALA A 184 12.13 0.92 -2.89
C ALA A 184 11.94 -0.36 -3.73
N LEU A 185 11.01 -1.23 -3.34
CA LEU A 185 10.68 -2.45 -4.09
C LEU A 185 10.06 -2.14 -5.45
N VAL A 186 9.10 -1.22 -5.51
CA VAL A 186 8.44 -0.80 -6.76
C VAL A 186 9.46 -0.16 -7.72
N TRP A 187 10.35 0.68 -7.19
CA TRP A 187 11.43 1.29 -7.96
C TRP A 187 12.42 0.24 -8.51
N ALA A 188 12.82 -0.73 -7.70
CA ALA A 188 13.68 -1.84 -8.13
C ALA A 188 13.04 -2.65 -9.26
N GLY A 189 11.73 -2.97 -9.13
CA GLY A 189 10.97 -3.66 -10.18
C GLY A 189 10.87 -2.85 -11.47
N GLY A 190 10.66 -1.54 -11.34
CA GLY A 190 10.66 -0.64 -12.49
C GLY A 190 12.01 -0.57 -13.22
N ARG A 191 13.12 -0.73 -12.48
CA ARG A 191 14.47 -0.81 -13.08
C ARG A 191 14.69 -2.12 -13.82
N SER A 192 14.26 -3.25 -13.25
CA SER A 192 14.40 -4.56 -13.91
C SER A 192 13.65 -4.58 -15.25
N LEU A 193 12.43 -4.08 -15.31
CA LEU A 193 11.65 -3.96 -16.54
C LEU A 193 12.33 -3.08 -17.61
N ARG A 194 13.04 -2.02 -17.21
CA ARG A 194 13.78 -1.16 -18.14
C ARG A 194 15.04 -1.82 -18.66
N ALA A 195 15.67 -2.66 -17.87
CA ALA A 195 16.85 -3.42 -18.28
C ALA A 195 16.48 -4.48 -19.33
N GLU A 196 15.40 -5.23 -19.12
CA GLU A 196 14.90 -6.24 -20.08
C GLU A 196 14.48 -5.63 -21.43
N LYS A 197 13.97 -4.39 -21.44
CA LYS A 197 13.61 -3.71 -22.71
C LYS A 197 14.82 -3.20 -23.52
N LYS A 198 16.01 -3.17 -22.92
CA LYS A 198 17.25 -2.70 -23.57
C LYS A 198 18.16 -3.84 -24.02
N ALA A 199 17.92 -5.06 -23.54
CA ALA A 199 18.60 -6.29 -23.97
C ALA A 199 17.84 -6.96 -25.12
#